data_4329877e51ba3020532c72263c78daba
#
_entry.id   4329877e51ba3020532c72263c78daba
#
_cell.length_a   1.000
_cell.length_b   1.000
_cell.length_c   1.000
_cell.angle_alpha   90.00
_cell.angle_beta   90.00
_cell.angle_gamma   90.00
#
_symmetry.space_group_name_H-M   'P 1'
#
loop_
_entity.id
_entity.type
_entity.pdbx_description
1 polymer ?
#
loop_
_entity_poly.entity_id
_entity_poly.type
_entity_poly.pdbx_seq_one_letter_code
_entity_poly.pdbx_strand_id
1 'polypeptide(L)'
;ISFHTDIRSKKIEELKNNNKLSMLFYDHGKKIQLKISGNAEIHNKNDQSRKAWDQSRSFSKKCYIVENAPGTPSDKAVSGYADEYEYDLPSDEILENGYNNFTLVDIHISSIEWLYLHRDGHRRALFTFENDVLIKKGWLTP
;
A
#
# COMPACT_ATOMS: atom_id res chain seq x y z
N ILE A 1 5.93 -8.45 -0.16
CA ILE A 1 5.42 -7.30 -0.91
C ILE A 1 5.16 -6.15 0.06
N SER A 2 5.36 -4.89 -0.39
CA SER A 2 5.22 -3.74 0.50
C SER A 2 4.47 -2.59 -0.15
N PHE A 3 3.93 -1.70 0.68
CA PHE A 3 3.41 -0.41 0.24
C PHE A 3 3.72 0.68 1.27
N HIS A 4 3.69 1.93 0.80
CA HIS A 4 3.87 3.11 1.62
C HIS A 4 2.53 3.75 1.95
N THR A 5 2.38 4.31 3.16
CA THR A 5 1.18 5.02 3.59
C THR A 5 1.49 6.03 4.68
N ASP A 6 0.53 6.91 4.97
CA ASP A 6 0.60 7.82 6.11
C ASP A 6 0.24 7.09 7.40
N ILE A 7 1.06 7.25 8.46
CA ILE A 7 0.85 6.65 9.78
C ILE A 7 -0.48 7.05 10.42
N ARG A 8 -1.00 8.24 10.04
CA ARG A 8 -2.25 8.80 10.53
C ARG A 8 -3.49 8.27 9.80
N SER A 9 -3.31 7.43 8.75
CA SER A 9 -4.42 6.91 7.97
C SER A 9 -5.22 5.87 8.75
N LYS A 10 -6.54 5.83 8.54
CA LYS A 10 -7.45 4.86 9.19
C LYS A 10 -7.02 3.40 8.97
N LYS A 11 -6.48 3.07 7.78
CA LYS A 11 -5.97 1.71 7.51
C LYS A 11 -4.88 1.26 8.48
N ILE A 12 -4.04 2.18 8.98
CA ILE A 12 -3.01 1.85 9.97
C ILE A 12 -3.63 1.54 11.33
N GLU A 13 -4.65 2.29 11.75
CA GLU A 13 -5.40 1.98 12.96
C GLU A 13 -6.05 0.59 12.87
N GLU A 14 -6.69 0.29 11.73
CA GLU A 14 -7.31 -1.00 11.47
C GLU A 14 -6.27 -2.15 11.49
N LEU A 15 -5.10 -1.96 10.85
CA LEU A 15 -4.03 -2.96 10.82
C LEU A 15 -3.35 -3.18 12.18
N LYS A 16 -3.29 -2.17 13.06
CA LYS A 16 -2.84 -2.34 14.44
C LYS A 16 -3.78 -3.23 15.26
N ASN A 17 -5.08 -3.16 14.99
CA ASN A 17 -6.08 -3.99 15.67
C ASN A 17 -6.18 -5.39 15.06
N ASN A 18 -6.04 -5.51 13.74
CA ASN A 18 -6.03 -6.77 13.02
C ASN A 18 -5.11 -6.65 11.81
N ASN A 19 -3.98 -7.31 11.88
CA ASN A 19 -2.94 -7.23 10.85
C ASN A 19 -3.23 -8.01 9.56
N LYS A 20 -4.40 -8.67 9.45
CA LYS A 20 -4.80 -9.38 8.23
C LYS A 20 -5.29 -8.39 7.19
N LEU A 21 -4.81 -8.54 5.96
CA LEU A 21 -5.28 -7.73 4.84
C LEU A 21 -5.36 -8.52 3.54
N SER A 22 -6.06 -7.94 2.57
CA SER A 22 -6.03 -8.39 1.18
C SER A 22 -5.84 -7.20 0.25
N MET A 23 -5.04 -7.41 -0.79
CA MET A 23 -4.82 -6.47 -1.88
C MET A 23 -5.38 -7.05 -3.18
N LEU A 24 -5.98 -6.20 -4.00
CA LEU A 24 -6.52 -6.58 -5.30
C LEU A 24 -5.79 -5.81 -6.40
N PHE A 25 -5.27 -6.56 -7.37
CA PHE A 25 -4.64 -6.02 -8.58
C PHE A 25 -5.42 -6.49 -9.80
N TYR A 26 -5.52 -5.63 -10.81
CA TYR A 26 -6.16 -5.98 -12.07
C TYR A 26 -5.37 -5.47 -13.27
N ASP A 27 -5.01 -6.39 -14.15
CA ASP A 27 -4.38 -6.10 -15.43
C ASP A 27 -5.46 -6.14 -16.55
N HIS A 28 -5.83 -4.96 -17.05
CA HIS A 28 -6.85 -4.82 -18.09
C HIS A 28 -6.44 -5.50 -19.40
N GLY A 29 -5.16 -5.43 -19.79
CA GLY A 29 -4.67 -6.00 -21.04
C GLY A 29 -4.71 -7.52 -21.02
N LYS A 30 -4.31 -8.12 -19.92
CA LYS A 30 -4.31 -9.58 -19.73
C LYS A 30 -5.62 -10.12 -19.18
N LYS A 31 -6.52 -9.26 -18.71
CA LYS A 31 -7.77 -9.61 -18.01
C LYS A 31 -7.51 -10.53 -16.80
N ILE A 32 -6.43 -10.26 -16.07
CA ILE A 32 -6.03 -11.04 -14.90
C ILE A 32 -6.27 -10.21 -13.64
N GLN A 33 -6.93 -10.82 -12.67
CA GLN A 33 -7.08 -10.30 -11.33
C GLN A 33 -6.21 -11.13 -10.37
N LEU A 34 -5.46 -10.46 -9.50
CA LEU A 34 -4.73 -11.09 -8.40
C LEU A 34 -5.27 -10.55 -7.08
N LYS A 35 -5.74 -11.45 -6.22
CA LYS A 35 -6.04 -11.14 -4.83
C LYS A 35 -4.94 -11.74 -3.97
N ILE A 36 -4.19 -10.89 -3.29
CA ILE A 36 -3.09 -11.27 -2.40
C ILE A 36 -3.57 -11.05 -0.96
N SER A 37 -3.54 -12.09 -0.15
CA SER A 37 -3.87 -12.02 1.27
C SER A 37 -2.66 -12.35 2.12
N GLY A 38 -2.56 -11.73 3.30
CA GLY A 38 -1.43 -11.92 4.19
C GLY A 38 -1.56 -11.15 5.50
N ASN A 39 -0.47 -11.10 6.23
CA ASN A 39 -0.35 -10.37 7.49
C ASN A 39 0.56 -9.16 7.28
N ALA A 40 0.13 -8.01 7.76
CA ALA A 40 0.89 -6.77 7.71
C ALA A 40 1.88 -6.68 8.88
N GLU A 41 3.07 -6.19 8.58
CA GLU A 41 4.04 -5.68 9.54
C GLU A 41 4.26 -4.20 9.28
N ILE A 42 4.08 -3.37 10.31
CA ILE A 42 4.11 -1.91 10.20
C ILE A 42 5.47 -1.39 10.66
N HIS A 43 6.17 -0.69 9.78
CA HIS A 43 7.46 -0.06 10.03
C HIS A 43 7.31 1.46 10.00
N ASN A 44 7.51 2.09 11.16
CA ASN A 44 7.49 3.55 11.30
C ASN A 44 8.66 3.97 12.20
N LYS A 45 9.46 4.94 11.74
CA LYS A 45 10.63 5.48 12.46
C LYS A 45 11.66 4.41 12.88
N ASN A 46 11.85 3.38 12.06
CA ASN A 46 12.87 2.34 12.21
C ASN A 46 13.74 2.24 10.95
N ASP A 47 14.73 1.37 10.95
CA ASP A 47 15.70 1.22 9.85
C ASP A 47 15.04 0.85 8.52
N GLN A 48 14.01 -0.01 8.54
CA GLN A 48 13.26 -0.42 7.34
C GLN A 48 12.51 0.77 6.73
N SER A 49 11.76 1.50 7.54
CA SER A 49 11.05 2.70 7.08
C SER A 49 12.01 3.80 6.63
N ARG A 50 13.16 3.97 7.32
CA ARG A 50 14.19 4.95 6.93
C ARG A 50 14.77 4.62 5.56
N LYS A 51 15.17 3.37 5.35
CA LYS A 51 15.70 2.91 4.06
C LYS A 51 14.69 3.11 2.91
N ALA A 52 13.41 2.77 3.14
CA ALA A 52 12.36 2.96 2.15
C ALA A 52 12.13 4.45 1.84
N TRP A 53 12.15 5.31 2.88
CA TRP A 53 12.07 6.75 2.73
C TRP A 53 13.21 7.31 1.89
N ASP A 54 14.45 6.95 2.18
CA ASP A 54 15.64 7.45 1.47
C ASP A 54 15.62 7.07 -0.02
N GLN A 55 15.09 5.90 -0.35
CA GLN A 55 14.92 5.43 -1.73
C GLN A 55 13.70 6.05 -2.45
N SER A 56 12.82 6.74 -1.72
CA SER A 56 11.63 7.35 -2.31
C SER A 56 11.98 8.62 -3.09
N ARG A 57 11.30 8.82 -4.22
CA ARG A 57 11.43 10.05 -5.03
C ARG A 57 10.85 11.24 -4.28
N SER A 58 11.40 12.44 -4.49
CA SER A 58 10.93 13.68 -3.86
C SER A 58 9.42 13.92 -4.04
N PHE A 59 8.86 13.67 -5.24
CA PHE A 59 7.41 13.76 -5.47
C PHE A 59 6.60 12.78 -4.61
N SER A 60 7.14 11.59 -4.32
CA SER A 60 6.48 10.62 -3.43
C SER A 60 6.57 11.07 -1.97
N LYS A 61 7.70 11.66 -1.57
CA LYS A 61 7.91 12.23 -0.23
C LYS A 61 6.96 13.39 0.05
N LYS A 62 6.66 14.21 -0.97
CA LYS A 62 5.71 15.32 -0.87
C LYS A 62 4.34 14.89 -0.35
N CYS A 63 3.87 13.67 -0.66
CA CYS A 63 2.58 13.17 -0.17
C CYS A 63 2.47 13.10 1.36
N TYR A 64 3.58 13.18 2.09
CA TYR A 64 3.63 13.03 3.55
C TYR A 64 3.81 14.35 4.32
N ILE A 65 3.96 15.50 3.61
CA ILE A 65 4.02 16.82 4.27
C ILE A 65 2.65 17.49 4.37
N VAL A 66 1.57 16.80 3.96
CA VAL A 66 0.19 17.31 4.11
C VAL A 66 -0.14 17.60 5.58
N GLU A 67 -0.83 18.70 5.83
CA GLU A 67 -1.12 19.16 7.20
C GLU A 67 -2.06 18.21 7.93
N ASN A 68 -3.19 17.88 7.30
CA ASN A 68 -4.22 17.04 7.88
C ASN A 68 -4.00 15.56 7.58
N ALA A 69 -4.45 14.69 8.48
CA ALA A 69 -4.44 13.24 8.26
C ALA A 69 -5.31 12.86 7.05
N PRO A 70 -4.92 11.82 6.28
CA PRO A 70 -5.76 11.33 5.19
C PRO A 70 -7.16 10.94 5.64
N GLY A 71 -8.18 11.43 4.91
CA GLY A 71 -9.59 11.19 5.25
C GLY A 71 -10.20 12.20 6.23
N THR A 72 -9.47 13.25 6.63
CA THR A 72 -10.06 14.36 7.38
C THR A 72 -11.13 15.06 6.54
N PRO A 73 -12.35 15.26 7.04
CA PRO A 73 -13.40 15.98 6.33
C PRO A 73 -12.98 17.41 5.95
N SER A 74 -13.42 17.87 4.79
CA SER A 74 -13.22 19.24 4.32
C SER A 74 -14.47 19.75 3.62
N ASP A 75 -14.81 21.01 3.82
CA ASP A 75 -15.96 21.66 3.19
C ASP A 75 -15.73 21.99 1.70
N LYS A 76 -14.50 21.88 1.22
CA LYS A 76 -14.11 22.13 -0.17
C LYS A 76 -13.06 21.13 -0.64
N ALA A 77 -12.87 21.03 -1.95
CA ALA A 77 -11.77 20.28 -2.54
C ALA A 77 -10.44 20.94 -2.16
N VAL A 78 -9.54 20.16 -1.53
CA VAL A 78 -8.20 20.62 -1.10
C VAL A 78 -7.15 19.59 -1.50
N SER A 79 -5.94 20.07 -1.82
CA SER A 79 -4.77 19.21 -2.03
C SER A 79 -4.19 18.70 -0.71
N GLY A 80 -4.43 19.43 0.38
CA GLY A 80 -3.85 19.17 1.71
C GLY A 80 -2.44 19.75 1.89
N TYR A 81 -1.87 20.37 0.86
CA TYR A 81 -0.60 21.08 0.97
C TYR A 81 -0.83 22.54 1.39
N ALA A 82 0.20 23.16 1.99
CA ALA A 82 0.27 24.61 2.10
C ALA A 82 0.27 25.23 0.69
N ASP A 83 -0.36 26.41 0.52
CA ASP A 83 -0.57 27.05 -0.77
C ASP A 83 0.73 27.19 -1.61
N GLU A 84 1.85 27.46 -0.95
CA GLU A 84 3.18 27.59 -1.57
C GLU A 84 3.72 26.27 -2.16
N TYR A 85 3.21 25.13 -1.72
CA TYR A 85 3.64 23.80 -2.18
C TYR A 85 2.60 23.09 -3.05
N GLU A 86 1.47 23.71 -3.36
CA GLU A 86 0.42 23.03 -4.12
C GLU A 86 0.93 22.58 -5.49
N TYR A 87 1.65 23.44 -6.18
CA TYR A 87 2.17 23.19 -7.55
C TYR A 87 3.68 22.95 -7.60
N ASP A 88 4.42 23.34 -6.56
CA ASP A 88 5.88 23.27 -6.52
C ASP A 88 6.38 22.12 -5.65
N LEU A 89 7.59 21.67 -5.93
CA LEU A 89 8.28 20.70 -5.11
C LEU A 89 9.07 21.45 -4.01
N PRO A 90 8.77 21.20 -2.72
CA PRO A 90 9.52 21.79 -1.63
C PRO A 90 10.99 21.37 -1.61
N SER A 91 11.82 22.11 -0.85
CA SER A 91 13.21 21.73 -0.59
C SER A 91 13.30 20.37 0.11
N ASP A 92 14.45 19.70 -0.01
CA ASP A 92 14.68 18.41 0.65
C ASP A 92 14.53 18.51 2.18
N GLU A 93 14.88 19.65 2.78
CA GLU A 93 14.69 19.91 4.23
C GLU A 93 13.21 19.89 4.63
N ILE A 94 12.34 20.50 3.82
CA ILE A 94 10.90 20.51 4.07
C ILE A 94 10.31 19.12 3.82
N LEU A 95 10.73 18.45 2.74
CA LEU A 95 10.30 17.10 2.43
C LEU A 95 10.66 16.11 3.54
N GLU A 96 11.81 16.29 4.20
CA GLU A 96 12.26 15.43 5.30
C GLU A 96 11.28 15.43 6.50
N ASN A 97 10.56 16.51 6.72
CA ASN A 97 9.51 16.57 7.74
C ASN A 97 8.41 15.53 7.51
N GLY A 98 8.17 15.16 6.24
CA GLY A 98 7.21 14.13 5.86
C GLY A 98 7.57 12.73 6.38
N TYR A 99 8.83 12.47 6.72
CA TYR A 99 9.23 11.19 7.32
C TYR A 99 8.49 10.89 8.63
N ASN A 100 8.07 11.93 9.35
CA ASN A 100 7.27 11.77 10.58
C ASN A 100 5.92 11.08 10.32
N ASN A 101 5.36 11.26 9.12
CA ASN A 101 4.08 10.70 8.70
C ASN A 101 4.24 9.44 7.85
N PHE A 102 5.45 9.17 7.35
CA PHE A 102 5.73 8.04 6.47
C PHE A 102 5.71 6.72 7.22
N THR A 103 5.13 5.72 6.59
CA THR A 103 5.07 4.34 7.10
C THR A 103 5.24 3.37 5.94
N LEU A 104 6.13 2.40 6.11
CA LEU A 104 6.24 1.22 5.28
C LEU A 104 5.38 0.11 5.90
N VAL A 105 4.59 -0.56 5.10
CA VAL A 105 3.85 -1.77 5.50
C VAL A 105 4.34 -2.93 4.66
N ASP A 106 4.98 -3.90 5.30
CA ASP A 106 5.35 -5.16 4.69
C ASP A 106 4.22 -6.19 4.85
N ILE A 107 4.02 -7.01 3.81
CA ILE A 107 2.98 -8.03 3.79
C ILE A 107 3.65 -9.39 3.64
N HIS A 108 3.54 -10.21 4.68
CA HIS A 108 3.85 -11.62 4.65
C HIS A 108 2.70 -12.37 4.01
N ILE A 109 2.91 -12.84 2.78
CA ILE A 109 1.85 -13.41 1.95
C ILE A 109 1.45 -14.79 2.50
N SER A 110 0.15 -14.98 2.75
CA SER A 110 -0.44 -16.28 3.09
C SER A 110 -1.12 -16.95 1.89
N SER A 111 -1.67 -16.16 0.96
CA SER A 111 -2.25 -16.70 -0.27
C SER A 111 -2.26 -15.71 -1.41
N ILE A 112 -2.21 -16.26 -2.62
CA ILE A 112 -2.45 -15.55 -3.88
C ILE A 112 -3.56 -16.29 -4.63
N GLU A 113 -4.63 -15.57 -4.93
CA GLU A 113 -5.70 -16.03 -5.79
C GLU A 113 -5.54 -15.36 -7.15
N TRP A 114 -5.43 -16.17 -8.20
CA TRP A 114 -5.33 -15.73 -9.58
C TRP A 114 -6.65 -16.01 -10.28
N LEU A 115 -7.21 -15.00 -10.95
CA LEU A 115 -8.44 -15.12 -11.74
C LEU A 115 -8.22 -14.53 -13.12
N TYR A 116 -8.38 -15.36 -14.16
CA TYR A 116 -8.42 -14.95 -15.55
C TYR A 116 -9.86 -14.77 -16.00
N LEU A 117 -10.20 -13.57 -16.46
CA LEU A 117 -11.55 -13.21 -16.91
C LEU A 117 -11.66 -13.40 -18.42
N HIS A 118 -12.31 -14.47 -18.84
CA HIS A 118 -12.49 -14.80 -20.27
C HIS A 118 -13.97 -15.02 -20.60
N ARG A 119 -14.39 -14.53 -21.76
CA ARG A 119 -15.80 -14.63 -22.20
C ARG A 119 -16.29 -16.09 -22.31
N ASP A 120 -15.41 -17.00 -22.70
CA ASP A 120 -15.72 -18.44 -22.90
C ASP A 120 -15.49 -19.25 -21.59
N GLY A 121 -15.46 -18.57 -20.45
CA GLY A 121 -15.31 -19.15 -19.12
C GLY A 121 -14.01 -18.71 -18.42
N HIS A 122 -14.18 -18.33 -17.18
CA HIS A 122 -13.07 -17.90 -16.33
C HIS A 122 -12.16 -19.06 -15.92
N ARG A 123 -10.97 -18.76 -15.43
CA ARG A 123 -10.05 -19.72 -14.83
C ARG A 123 -9.56 -19.14 -13.52
N ARG A 124 -9.59 -19.93 -12.43
CA ARG A 124 -9.23 -19.49 -11.09
C ARG A 124 -8.28 -20.49 -10.45
N ALA A 125 -7.21 -19.98 -9.82
CA ALA A 125 -6.25 -20.78 -9.08
C ALA A 125 -5.93 -20.15 -7.73
N LEU A 126 -5.60 -20.99 -6.76
CA LEU A 126 -5.17 -20.57 -5.42
C LEU A 126 -3.77 -21.13 -5.14
N PHE A 127 -2.93 -20.26 -4.59
CA PHE A 127 -1.59 -20.56 -4.10
C PHE A 127 -1.55 -20.20 -2.61
N THR A 128 -1.09 -21.13 -1.78
CA THR A 128 -0.99 -20.93 -0.31
C THR A 128 0.47 -20.99 0.11
N PHE A 129 0.86 -20.08 0.99
CA PHE A 129 2.24 -19.93 1.46
C PHE A 129 2.32 -20.02 2.98
N GLU A 130 3.42 -20.59 3.47
CA GLU A 130 3.85 -20.53 4.87
C GLU A 130 5.33 -20.17 4.90
N ASN A 131 5.70 -19.15 5.69
CA ASN A 131 7.07 -18.65 5.79
C ASN A 131 7.71 -18.42 4.41
N ASP A 132 6.98 -17.74 3.50
CA ASP A 132 7.37 -17.45 2.13
C ASP A 132 7.60 -18.68 1.23
N VAL A 133 7.26 -19.89 1.70
CA VAL A 133 7.34 -21.14 0.93
C VAL A 133 5.95 -21.50 0.39
N LEU A 134 5.87 -21.81 -0.91
CA LEU A 134 4.64 -22.32 -1.52
C LEU A 134 4.37 -23.74 -1.00
N ILE A 135 3.29 -23.90 -0.22
CA ILE A 135 2.91 -25.22 0.37
C ILE A 135 1.76 -25.89 -0.37
N LYS A 136 0.92 -25.12 -1.06
CA LYS A 136 -0.21 -25.69 -1.80
C LYS A 136 -0.56 -24.83 -3.01
N LYS A 137 -0.93 -25.49 -4.10
CA LYS A 137 -1.52 -24.86 -5.29
C LYS A 137 -2.62 -25.72 -5.87
N GLY A 138 -3.63 -25.09 -6.49
CA GLY A 138 -4.71 -25.83 -7.13
C GLY A 138 -5.67 -24.93 -7.89
N TRP A 139 -6.43 -25.54 -8.79
CA TRP A 139 -7.51 -24.89 -9.51
C TRP A 139 -8.74 -24.80 -8.61
N LEU A 140 -9.48 -23.70 -8.77
CA LEU A 140 -10.79 -23.49 -8.15
C LEU A 140 -11.85 -23.31 -9.23
N THR A 141 -13.08 -23.62 -8.91
CA THR A 141 -14.21 -23.16 -9.71
C THR A 141 -14.29 -21.63 -9.62
N PRO A 142 -14.38 -20.94 -10.76
CA PRO A 142 -14.48 -19.49 -10.81
C PRO A 142 -15.73 -18.93 -10.13
#